data_bc6e6df576b19973256a3625b0fc7fd2
#
_entry.id   bc6e6df576b19973256a3625b0fc7fd2
#
_cell.length_a   1.000
_cell.length_b   1.000
_cell.length_c   1.000
_cell.angle_alpha   90.00
_cell.angle_beta   90.00
_cell.angle_gamma   90.00
#
_symmetry.space_group_name_H-M   'P 1'
#
loop_
_entity.id
_entity.type
_entity.pdbx_description
1 polymer ?
#
loop_
_entity_poly.entity_id
_entity_poly.type
_entity_poly.pdbx_seq_one_letter_code
_entity_poly.pdbx_strand_id
1 'polypeptide(L)'
;MDSRPIGFWLKLVDTLLDERFAEVLDEHGVSRGQWRLLNVVADGGATGDDIEQAVAPFTTDEGMPVSAQLEELIESDWVQLAGSEYRLTERGAKAHTRLAEVVGELRAGSTDGVSSDDYELTLATLERMARNLGWTGE
;
A
#
# COMPACT_ATOMS: atom_id res chain seq x y z
N MET A 1 -22.58 -7.40 -22.18
CA MET A 1 -22.12 -7.21 -20.81
C MET A 1 -21.90 -8.57 -20.15
N ASP A 2 -20.81 -8.71 -19.43
CA ASP A 2 -20.50 -9.94 -18.72
C ASP A 2 -21.46 -10.10 -17.54
N SER A 3 -21.99 -11.30 -17.35
CA SER A 3 -22.98 -11.58 -16.31
C SER A 3 -22.36 -12.05 -14.99
N ARG A 4 -21.05 -12.00 -14.87
CA ARG A 4 -20.37 -12.39 -13.65
C ARG A 4 -20.71 -11.45 -12.50
N PRO A 5 -20.80 -11.98 -11.27
CA PRO A 5 -21.14 -11.14 -10.12
C PRO A 5 -20.03 -10.16 -9.77
N ILE A 6 -20.39 -9.09 -9.09
CA ILE A 6 -19.45 -8.05 -8.71
C ILE A 6 -18.27 -8.61 -7.88
N GLY A 7 -18.54 -9.60 -7.05
CA GLY A 7 -17.48 -10.22 -6.23
C GLY A 7 -16.37 -10.84 -7.07
N PHE A 8 -16.70 -11.39 -8.22
CA PHE A 8 -15.71 -11.91 -9.16
C PHE A 8 -14.79 -10.80 -9.64
N TRP A 9 -15.36 -9.67 -10.05
CA TRP A 9 -14.57 -8.53 -10.57
C TRP A 9 -13.72 -7.89 -9.49
N LEU A 10 -14.25 -7.75 -8.27
CA LEU A 10 -13.50 -7.19 -7.14
C LEU A 10 -12.28 -8.04 -6.83
N LYS A 11 -12.48 -9.35 -6.75
CA LYS A 11 -11.38 -10.26 -6.43
C LYS A 11 -10.35 -10.29 -7.54
N LEU A 12 -10.80 -10.32 -8.79
CA LEU A 12 -9.91 -10.37 -9.95
C LEU A 12 -9.06 -9.10 -10.03
N VAL A 13 -9.68 -7.92 -9.93
CA VAL A 13 -8.95 -6.65 -9.99
C VAL A 13 -7.96 -6.56 -8.83
N ASP A 14 -8.38 -6.91 -7.63
CA ASP A 14 -7.50 -6.91 -6.47
C ASP A 14 -6.29 -7.83 -6.68
N THR A 15 -6.52 -9.04 -7.16
CA THR A 15 -5.44 -10.00 -7.42
C THR A 15 -4.46 -9.49 -8.48
N LEU A 16 -5.00 -8.95 -9.58
CA LEU A 16 -4.16 -8.44 -10.66
C LEU A 16 -3.35 -7.21 -10.23
N LEU A 17 -3.96 -6.32 -9.46
CA LEU A 17 -3.24 -5.17 -8.92
C LEU A 17 -2.13 -5.62 -7.98
N ASP A 18 -2.42 -6.60 -7.13
CA ASP A 18 -1.47 -7.16 -6.20
C ASP A 18 -0.24 -7.72 -6.91
N GLU A 19 -0.48 -8.51 -7.95
CA GLU A 19 0.59 -9.10 -8.74
C GLU A 19 1.45 -8.04 -9.42
N ARG A 20 0.83 -7.01 -9.99
CA ARG A 20 1.54 -5.93 -10.66
C ARG A 20 2.35 -5.09 -9.69
N PHE A 21 1.77 -4.76 -8.53
CA PHE A 21 2.49 -4.02 -7.49
C PHE A 21 3.70 -4.83 -7.02
N ALA A 22 3.51 -6.12 -6.78
CA ALA A 22 4.60 -6.98 -6.31
C ALA A 22 5.74 -7.02 -7.32
N GLU A 23 5.44 -7.17 -8.61
CA GLU A 23 6.45 -7.19 -9.68
C GLU A 23 7.25 -5.89 -9.71
N VAL A 24 6.56 -4.75 -9.69
CA VAL A 24 7.19 -3.44 -9.77
C VAL A 24 8.06 -3.17 -8.55
N LEU A 25 7.56 -3.46 -7.37
CA LEU A 25 8.30 -3.24 -6.14
C LEU A 25 9.50 -4.18 -6.03
N ASP A 26 9.33 -5.43 -6.45
CA ASP A 26 10.40 -6.42 -6.43
C ASP A 26 11.58 -5.99 -7.31
N GLU A 27 11.30 -5.37 -8.45
CA GLU A 27 12.34 -4.82 -9.34
C GLU A 27 13.18 -3.77 -8.61
N HIS A 28 12.64 -3.13 -7.60
CA HIS A 28 13.32 -2.10 -6.80
C HIS A 28 13.80 -2.63 -5.45
N GLY A 29 13.69 -3.94 -5.23
CA GLY A 29 14.17 -4.57 -4.01
C GLY A 29 13.28 -4.37 -2.79
N VAL A 30 12.00 -4.11 -2.98
CA VAL A 30 11.05 -3.79 -1.91
C VAL A 30 9.85 -4.72 -1.98
N SER A 31 9.39 -5.20 -0.83
CA SER A 31 8.15 -5.96 -0.75
C SER A 31 6.97 -4.99 -0.56
N ARG A 32 5.75 -5.50 -0.75
CA ARG A 32 4.55 -4.69 -0.50
C ARG A 32 4.46 -4.27 0.96
N GLY A 33 4.83 -5.15 1.87
CA GLY A 33 4.86 -4.81 3.29
C GLY A 33 5.82 -3.67 3.58
N GLN A 34 7.01 -3.72 2.98
CA GLN A 34 8.01 -2.67 3.13
C GLN A 34 7.52 -1.34 2.52
N TRP A 35 6.84 -1.40 1.39
CA TRP A 35 6.25 -0.20 0.78
C TRP A 35 5.24 0.46 1.71
N ARG A 36 4.37 -0.34 2.36
CA ARG A 36 3.43 0.19 3.36
C ARG A 36 4.15 0.87 4.50
N LEU A 37 5.22 0.23 5.01
CA LEU A 37 6.02 0.80 6.10
C LEU A 37 6.66 2.12 5.69
N LEU A 38 7.21 2.18 4.48
CA LEU A 38 7.82 3.41 3.97
C LEU A 38 6.79 4.54 3.90
N ASN A 39 5.58 4.25 3.47
CA ASN A 39 4.51 5.25 3.42
C ASN A 39 4.12 5.78 4.81
N VAL A 40 4.03 4.89 5.78
CA VAL A 40 3.70 5.28 7.16
C VAL A 40 4.81 6.17 7.74
N VAL A 41 6.06 5.78 7.54
CA VAL A 41 7.22 6.50 8.05
C VAL A 41 7.42 7.83 7.32
N ALA A 42 7.11 7.87 6.03
CA ALA A 42 7.28 9.07 5.21
C ALA A 42 6.37 10.22 5.63
N ASP A 43 5.31 9.93 6.36
CA ASP A 43 4.33 10.93 6.80
C ASP A 43 4.79 11.62 8.10
N GLY A 44 6.03 12.09 8.12
CA GLY A 44 6.57 12.87 9.24
C GLY A 44 7.19 12.05 10.36
N GLY A 45 7.37 10.76 10.14
CA GLY A 45 7.89 9.85 11.16
C GLY A 45 6.76 9.10 11.87
N ALA A 46 7.08 7.98 12.48
CA ALA A 46 6.09 7.15 13.16
C ALA A 46 6.73 6.35 14.29
N THR A 47 6.00 6.21 15.40
CA THR A 47 6.43 5.33 16.49
C THR A 47 6.13 3.88 16.10
N GLY A 48 6.71 2.93 16.85
CA GLY A 48 6.40 1.51 16.64
C GLY A 48 4.91 1.22 16.75
N ASP A 49 4.23 1.86 17.71
CA ASP A 49 2.79 1.68 17.88
C ASP A 49 2.00 2.23 16.69
N ASP A 50 2.39 3.39 16.16
CA ASP A 50 1.75 3.98 14.99
C ASP A 50 1.86 3.03 13.80
N ILE A 51 3.03 2.44 13.61
CA ILE A 51 3.30 1.49 12.53
C ILE A 51 2.43 0.25 12.68
N GLU A 52 2.39 -0.32 13.87
CA GLU A 52 1.59 -1.53 14.11
C GLU A 52 0.11 -1.30 13.84
N GLN A 53 -0.43 -0.16 14.26
CA GLN A 53 -1.83 0.19 14.00
C GLN A 53 -2.10 0.36 12.51
N ALA A 54 -1.19 1.01 11.80
CA ALA A 54 -1.36 1.27 10.39
C ALA A 54 -1.35 0.00 9.54
N VAL A 55 -0.53 -0.99 9.91
CA VAL A 55 -0.37 -2.22 9.13
C VAL A 55 -1.19 -3.39 9.65
N ALA A 56 -1.83 -3.26 10.82
CA ALA A 56 -2.59 -4.36 11.43
C ALA A 56 -3.58 -5.05 10.48
N PRO A 57 -4.34 -4.31 9.63
CA PRO A 57 -5.28 -4.96 8.71
C PRO A 57 -4.60 -5.85 7.65
N PHE A 58 -3.31 -5.71 7.46
CA PHE A 58 -2.56 -6.40 6.39
C PHE A 58 -1.59 -7.46 6.91
N THR A 59 -1.41 -7.57 8.22
CA THR A 59 -0.38 -8.45 8.80
C THR A 59 -0.66 -9.93 8.58
N THR A 60 -1.91 -10.31 8.40
CA THR A 60 -2.28 -11.71 8.18
C THR A 60 -1.84 -12.24 6.82
N ASP A 61 -1.60 -11.33 5.88
CA ASP A 61 -1.22 -11.68 4.50
C ASP A 61 0.29 -11.66 4.28
N GLU A 62 1.05 -11.23 5.27
CA GLU A 62 2.49 -11.07 5.15
C GLU A 62 3.23 -12.25 5.78
N GLY A 63 4.20 -12.79 5.06
CA GLY A 63 5.00 -13.89 5.56
C GLY A 63 6.09 -13.45 6.55
N MET A 64 6.44 -12.17 6.56
CA MET A 64 7.53 -11.63 7.38
C MET A 64 6.98 -10.66 8.44
N PRO A 65 7.40 -10.79 9.71
CA PRO A 65 6.96 -9.86 10.75
C PRO A 65 7.38 -8.42 10.45
N VAL A 66 6.60 -7.47 10.95
CA VAL A 66 6.87 -6.04 10.77
C VAL A 66 8.27 -5.68 11.28
N SER A 67 8.67 -6.22 12.43
CA SER A 67 9.99 -5.95 12.99
C SER A 67 11.13 -6.36 12.06
N ALA A 68 11.00 -7.50 11.40
CA ALA A 68 12.01 -7.98 10.45
C ALA A 68 12.05 -7.10 9.21
N GLN A 69 10.90 -6.64 8.73
CA GLN A 69 10.82 -5.74 7.59
C GLN A 69 11.47 -4.39 7.90
N LEU A 70 11.23 -3.86 9.11
CA LEU A 70 11.85 -2.62 9.55
C LEU A 70 13.37 -2.77 9.67
N GLU A 71 13.85 -3.89 10.21
CA GLU A 71 15.27 -4.15 10.32
C GLU A 71 15.96 -4.13 8.96
N GLU A 72 15.35 -4.72 7.95
CA GLU A 72 15.89 -4.69 6.59
C GLU A 72 15.98 -3.28 6.04
N LEU A 73 14.96 -2.46 6.30
CA LEU A 73 14.95 -1.07 5.85
C LEU A 73 16.01 -0.25 6.56
N ILE A 74 16.27 -0.53 7.83
CA ILE A 74 17.32 0.12 8.59
C ILE A 74 18.70 -0.31 8.05
N GLU A 75 18.89 -1.58 7.80
CA GLU A 75 20.14 -2.11 7.24
C GLU A 75 20.43 -1.53 5.86
N SER A 76 19.41 -1.26 5.08
CA SER A 76 19.54 -0.64 3.76
C SER A 76 19.76 0.88 3.82
N ASP A 77 19.73 1.44 5.03
CA ASP A 77 19.87 2.88 5.25
C ASP A 77 18.73 3.69 4.63
N TRP A 78 17.54 3.15 4.61
CA TRP A 78 16.34 3.85 4.14
C TRP A 78 15.52 4.40 5.31
N VAL A 79 15.60 3.75 6.46
CA VAL A 79 14.88 4.13 7.67
C VAL A 79 15.87 4.20 8.82
N GLN A 80 15.68 5.15 9.71
CA GLN A 80 16.47 5.27 10.94
C GLN A 80 15.54 5.44 12.13
N LEU A 81 15.98 4.95 13.28
CA LEU A 81 15.26 5.15 14.54
C LEU A 81 15.87 6.35 15.25
N ALA A 82 15.10 7.41 15.41
CA ALA A 82 15.51 8.64 16.09
C ALA A 82 14.65 8.78 17.34
N GLY A 83 15.24 8.46 18.50
CA GLY A 83 14.48 8.40 19.74
C GLY A 83 13.47 7.27 19.69
N SER A 84 12.19 7.59 19.78
CA SER A 84 11.12 6.61 19.71
C SER A 84 10.41 6.56 18.35
N GLU A 85 10.90 7.36 17.39
CA GLU A 85 10.27 7.46 16.07
C GLU A 85 11.16 6.90 14.97
N TYR A 86 10.52 6.17 14.04
CA TYR A 86 11.17 5.76 12.80
C TYR A 86 10.98 6.86 11.77
N ARG A 87 12.04 7.21 11.07
CA ARG A 87 12.04 8.27 10.06
C ARG A 87 12.79 7.81 8.82
N LEU A 88 12.44 8.36 7.68
CA LEU A 88 13.21 8.11 6.46
C LEU A 88 14.56 8.83 6.57
N THR A 89 15.61 8.17 6.11
CA THR A 89 16.89 8.82 5.88
C THR A 89 16.79 9.62 4.58
N GLU A 90 17.81 10.41 4.25
CA GLU A 90 17.84 11.11 2.95
C GLU A 90 17.75 10.11 1.80
N ARG A 91 18.47 8.98 1.91
CA ARG A 91 18.44 7.92 0.93
C ARG A 91 17.05 7.30 0.82
N GLY A 92 16.41 7.04 1.97
CA GLY A 92 15.06 6.49 2.02
C GLY A 92 14.03 7.43 1.42
N ALA A 93 14.17 8.73 1.66
CA ALA A 93 13.27 9.72 1.09
C ALA A 93 13.35 9.76 -0.44
N LYS A 94 14.54 9.66 -0.99
CA LYS A 94 14.74 9.61 -2.44
C LYS A 94 14.15 8.33 -3.02
N ALA A 95 14.39 7.20 -2.36
CA ALA A 95 13.85 5.92 -2.78
C ALA A 95 12.31 5.93 -2.73
N HIS A 96 11.74 6.49 -1.68
CA HIS A 96 10.29 6.62 -1.54
C HIS A 96 9.69 7.45 -2.68
N THR A 97 10.29 8.58 -3.00
CA THR A 97 9.82 9.43 -4.11
C THR A 97 9.82 8.68 -5.43
N ARG A 98 10.89 7.94 -5.72
CA ARG A 98 11.01 7.16 -6.94
C ARG A 98 9.96 6.04 -7.00
N LEU A 99 9.78 5.32 -5.90
CA LEU A 99 8.79 4.25 -5.83
C LEU A 99 7.37 4.81 -5.96
N ALA A 100 7.10 5.96 -5.38
CA ALA A 100 5.79 6.60 -5.49
C ALA A 100 5.47 6.96 -6.94
N GLU A 101 6.46 7.39 -7.70
CA GLU A 101 6.29 7.68 -9.13
C GLU A 101 5.94 6.41 -9.91
N VAL A 102 6.67 5.34 -9.66
CA VAL A 102 6.46 4.05 -10.34
C VAL A 102 5.08 3.47 -9.99
N VAL A 103 4.70 3.52 -8.72
CA VAL A 103 3.39 3.08 -8.27
C VAL A 103 2.28 3.94 -8.88
N GLY A 104 2.51 5.25 -8.96
CA GLY A 104 1.57 6.18 -9.59
C GLY A 104 1.33 5.86 -11.05
N GLU A 105 2.38 5.52 -11.79
CA GLU A 105 2.27 5.11 -13.19
C GLU A 105 1.45 3.83 -13.35
N LEU A 106 1.67 2.87 -12.45
CA LEU A 106 0.90 1.63 -12.45
C LEU A 106 -0.59 1.89 -12.20
N ARG A 107 -0.90 2.74 -11.22
CA ARG A 107 -2.29 3.11 -10.91
C ARG A 107 -2.94 3.83 -12.10
N ALA A 108 -2.22 4.76 -12.70
CA ALA A 108 -2.72 5.50 -13.88
C ALA A 108 -3.02 4.54 -15.02
N GLY A 109 -2.15 3.56 -15.24
CA GLY A 109 -2.36 2.53 -16.26
C GLY A 109 -3.59 1.67 -15.98
N SER A 110 -3.86 1.38 -14.72
CA SER A 110 -5.01 0.55 -14.35
C SER A 110 -6.35 1.25 -14.56
N THR A 111 -6.33 2.59 -14.60
CA THR A 111 -7.55 3.39 -14.82
C THR A 111 -7.59 4.01 -16.22
N ASP A 112 -6.73 3.55 -17.11
CA ASP A 112 -6.73 4.03 -18.49
C ASP A 112 -8.09 3.75 -19.13
N GLY A 113 -8.68 4.77 -19.74
CA GLY A 113 -10.03 4.66 -20.32
C GLY A 113 -11.18 4.82 -19.33
N VAL A 114 -10.87 5.03 -18.06
CA VAL A 114 -11.88 5.25 -17.01
C VAL A 114 -11.91 6.74 -16.69
N SER A 115 -13.09 7.36 -16.78
CA SER A 115 -13.22 8.78 -16.46
C SER A 115 -13.10 9.00 -14.95
N SER A 116 -12.75 10.22 -14.55
CA SER A 116 -12.69 10.61 -13.13
C SER A 116 -14.05 10.41 -12.46
N ASP A 117 -15.11 10.78 -13.15
CA ASP A 117 -16.48 10.64 -12.62
C ASP A 117 -16.83 9.18 -12.38
N ASP A 118 -16.51 8.30 -13.32
CA ASP A 118 -16.78 6.86 -13.18
C ASP A 118 -15.95 6.26 -12.05
N TYR A 119 -14.70 6.68 -11.93
CA TYR A 119 -13.83 6.20 -10.87
C TYR A 119 -14.37 6.61 -9.50
N GLU A 120 -14.74 7.89 -9.32
CA GLU A 120 -15.31 8.40 -8.07
C GLU A 120 -16.63 7.71 -7.74
N LEU A 121 -17.48 7.51 -8.74
CA LEU A 121 -18.75 6.82 -8.55
C LEU A 121 -18.55 5.38 -8.11
N THR A 122 -17.57 4.71 -8.70
CA THR A 122 -17.23 3.34 -8.34
C THR A 122 -16.78 3.26 -6.89
N LEU A 123 -15.91 4.18 -6.45
CA LEU A 123 -15.46 4.20 -5.06
C LEU A 123 -16.62 4.45 -4.09
N ALA A 124 -17.49 5.39 -4.43
CA ALA A 124 -18.66 5.71 -3.60
C ALA A 124 -19.59 4.51 -3.48
N THR A 125 -19.79 3.79 -4.57
CA THR A 125 -20.62 2.60 -4.59
C THR A 125 -20.03 1.50 -3.71
N LEU A 126 -18.71 1.27 -3.84
CA LEU A 126 -18.02 0.26 -3.02
C LEU A 126 -18.06 0.62 -1.54
N GLU A 127 -17.87 1.90 -1.21
CA GLU A 127 -17.98 2.36 0.17
C GLU A 127 -19.36 2.08 0.75
N ARG A 128 -20.40 2.38 -0.02
CA ARG A 128 -21.79 2.12 0.41
C ARG A 128 -22.02 0.62 0.66
N MET A 129 -21.51 -0.20 -0.25
CA MET A 129 -21.62 -1.65 -0.10
C MET A 129 -20.90 -2.15 1.16
N ALA A 130 -19.70 -1.59 1.42
CA ALA A 130 -18.94 -1.95 2.61
C ALA A 130 -19.71 -1.61 3.88
N ARG A 131 -20.31 -0.43 3.93
CA ARG A 131 -21.10 0.01 5.09
C ARG A 131 -22.34 -0.86 5.27
N ASN A 132 -22.99 -1.23 4.18
CA ASN A 132 -24.15 -2.13 4.24
C ASN A 132 -23.75 -3.50 4.80
N LEU A 133 -22.51 -3.90 4.61
CA LEU A 133 -21.98 -5.17 5.09
C LEU A 133 -21.36 -5.08 6.49
N GLY A 134 -21.42 -3.93 7.13
CA GLY A 134 -21.01 -3.79 8.52
C GLY A 134 -19.75 -2.96 8.76
N TRP A 135 -19.13 -2.41 7.71
CA TRP A 135 -17.95 -1.57 7.90
C TRP A 135 -18.33 -0.24 8.54
N THR A 136 -17.58 0.17 9.55
CA THR A 136 -17.88 1.38 10.34
C THR A 136 -17.01 2.57 9.97
N GLY A 137 -16.10 2.43 9.04
CA GLY A 137 -15.23 3.52 8.62
C GLY A 137 -13.88 3.57 9.33
N GLU A 138 -13.54 2.52 10.05
CA GLU A 138 -12.27 2.43 10.79
C GLU A 138 -11.27 1.54 10.09
#